data_2ac3a91e615bb1f3259c7276bc7c6025
#
_entry.id   2ac3a91e615bb1f3259c7276bc7c6025
#
_cell.length_a   1.000
_cell.length_b   1.000
_cell.length_c   1.000
_cell.angle_alpha   90.00
_cell.angle_beta   90.00
_cell.angle_gamma   90.00
#
_symmetry.space_group_name_H-M   'P 1'
#
loop_
_entity.id
_entity.type
_entity.pdbx_description
1 polymer ?
#
loop_
_entity_poly.entity_id
_entity_poly.type
_entity_poly.pdbx_seq_one_letter_code
_entity_poly.pdbx_strand_id
1 'polypeptide(L)'
;MFDFQHQLKILPDKPGVYIMKNSLGEVIYVGKAKVLKNRVRQYFQNSKNHSEKVRAMVKNIAEFEYIVTDSEMEALILECNLIKKYSPRYNIALKDDKFYPFIKITTNEDFPRVYVTRNFAKDGNRYFGPYTNGTAVYEVMGLIKKLFPLRTCKKAIVEGGEPTRACLNYHINLCKAPCAGYISKAEYWEMIDEIINILNGTDTSIIKKLKLEMEKAAEELEFEKAAKIRDRILAIELISEKQKMFTVKEGDEDFIDLYTDEKDGCAQVFFVREGKVTGREHFMIENIGDDPVKEVISSFIASFYGGTAQIPKTIYVPEEIEDQELIEKFLTEKRGSKVWIKVPKKGDKKNLLDMVRNNAKIMIDQFKEKMVEEKELNKSALTELADVLGLDSLPTRIEAYDISNIQGVDSVGTMVVFENGKAKNSDYRRFKIKSVKGPNDYESMREILSRRFSHGLEEVNKIKERNLEYSKGKFCIFPDLIMMDGGKGQVNIALEVLKDFGIEIPVCGLVKDHKHRTRGIIFNNEEILIRRGSGLMNLITRVQDEVHRYAITYHRSLRDKRTLHSILEDIPRIGEKRRRNLLMKFGSIDNIKKASMEELLDTPGIDKRAAES
;
A
#
# COMPACT_ATOMS: atom_id res chain seq x y z
N MET A 1 -23.05 22.21 -20.55
CA MET A 1 -21.74 22.87 -20.36
C MET A 1 -21.73 23.40 -18.93
N PHE A 2 -20.69 23.15 -18.14
CA PHE A 2 -20.62 23.60 -16.74
C PHE A 2 -20.48 25.12 -16.68
N ASP A 3 -21.42 25.78 -16.00
CA ASP A 3 -21.41 27.26 -15.87
C ASP A 3 -20.54 27.67 -14.67
N PHE A 4 -19.27 27.92 -14.91
CA PHE A 4 -18.32 28.33 -13.89
C PHE A 4 -18.72 29.63 -13.20
N GLN A 5 -19.25 30.63 -13.94
CA GLN A 5 -19.59 31.94 -13.35
C GLN A 5 -20.75 31.80 -12.36
N HIS A 6 -21.76 31.01 -12.71
CA HIS A 6 -22.88 30.74 -11.82
C HIS A 6 -22.43 29.93 -10.59
N GLN A 7 -21.68 28.83 -10.80
CA GLN A 7 -21.23 27.98 -9.71
C GLN A 7 -20.30 28.69 -8.72
N LEU A 8 -19.41 29.56 -9.21
CA LEU A 8 -18.55 30.37 -8.34
C LEU A 8 -19.34 31.41 -7.51
N LYS A 9 -20.52 31.87 -7.97
CA LYS A 9 -21.34 32.79 -7.22
C LYS A 9 -22.08 32.15 -6.06
N ILE A 10 -22.54 30.90 -6.22
CA ILE A 10 -23.33 30.17 -5.23
C ILE A 10 -22.49 29.41 -4.20
N LEU A 11 -21.14 29.42 -4.30
CA LEU A 11 -20.27 28.80 -3.33
C LEU A 11 -20.52 29.32 -1.91
N PRO A 12 -20.66 28.43 -0.91
CA PRO A 12 -20.94 28.83 0.47
C PRO A 12 -19.70 29.42 1.17
N ASP A 13 -19.98 30.34 2.10
CA ASP A 13 -18.97 30.91 3.00
C ASP A 13 -18.76 29.98 4.23
N LYS A 14 -18.48 28.68 3.98
CA LYS A 14 -18.30 27.63 4.97
C LYS A 14 -17.06 26.82 4.67
N PRO A 15 -16.50 26.11 5.69
CA PRO A 15 -15.42 25.16 5.47
C PRO A 15 -15.88 23.96 4.65
N GLY A 16 -14.96 23.32 3.93
CA GLY A 16 -15.26 22.15 3.14
C GLY A 16 -14.14 21.74 2.21
N VAL A 17 -14.44 20.75 1.38
CA VAL A 17 -13.54 20.19 0.38
C VAL A 17 -14.10 20.45 -1.01
N TYR A 18 -13.25 20.84 -1.93
CA TYR A 18 -13.57 20.97 -3.35
C TYR A 18 -12.82 19.95 -4.18
N ILE A 19 -13.48 19.45 -5.22
CA ILE A 19 -13.02 18.36 -6.08
C ILE A 19 -13.06 18.87 -7.51
N MET A 20 -11.89 18.97 -8.15
CA MET A 20 -11.79 19.45 -9.53
C MET A 20 -11.69 18.26 -10.48
N LYS A 21 -12.43 18.32 -11.58
CA LYS A 21 -12.50 17.26 -12.59
C LYS A 21 -12.14 17.79 -13.98
N ASN A 22 -11.59 16.91 -14.80
CA ASN A 22 -11.32 17.19 -16.20
C ASN A 22 -12.55 16.93 -17.10
N SER A 23 -12.40 17.17 -18.40
CA SER A 23 -13.46 16.94 -19.41
C SER A 23 -13.93 15.47 -19.53
N LEU A 24 -13.20 14.51 -18.96
CA LEU A 24 -13.55 13.09 -18.89
C LEU A 24 -14.30 12.73 -17.59
N GLY A 25 -14.51 13.68 -16.68
CA GLY A 25 -15.09 13.47 -15.36
C GLY A 25 -14.12 12.84 -14.36
N GLU A 26 -12.83 12.78 -14.66
CA GLU A 26 -11.80 12.25 -13.75
C GLU A 26 -11.42 13.33 -12.74
N VAL A 27 -11.28 12.92 -11.47
CA VAL A 27 -10.81 13.80 -10.40
C VAL A 27 -9.33 14.08 -10.59
N ILE A 28 -8.99 15.36 -10.83
CA ILE A 28 -7.61 15.79 -11.07
C ILE A 28 -6.98 16.52 -9.89
N TYR A 29 -7.81 17.06 -8.98
CA TYR A 29 -7.35 17.73 -7.77
C TYR A 29 -8.43 17.71 -6.69
N VAL A 30 -8.01 17.57 -5.44
CA VAL A 30 -8.84 17.70 -4.24
C VAL A 30 -8.16 18.69 -3.31
N GLY A 31 -8.91 19.62 -2.73
CA GLY A 31 -8.36 20.58 -1.77
C GLY A 31 -9.37 20.97 -0.71
N LYS A 32 -8.88 21.27 0.50
CA LYS A 32 -9.66 21.81 1.59
C LYS A 32 -9.75 23.33 1.52
N ALA A 33 -10.77 23.90 2.13
CA ALA A 33 -10.92 25.32 2.31
C ALA A 33 -11.53 25.65 3.68
N LYS A 34 -11.01 26.70 4.32
CA LYS A 34 -11.66 27.36 5.46
C LYS A 34 -12.93 28.06 5.04
N VAL A 35 -12.89 28.70 3.85
CA VAL A 35 -14.02 29.33 3.18
C VAL A 35 -13.98 28.90 1.71
N LEU A 36 -14.88 27.99 1.33
CA LEU A 36 -14.94 27.40 -0.03
C LEU A 36 -14.98 28.48 -1.11
N LYS A 37 -15.83 29.49 -0.94
CA LYS A 37 -16.00 30.59 -1.89
C LYS A 37 -14.70 31.34 -2.18
N ASN A 38 -13.91 31.65 -1.16
CA ASN A 38 -12.68 32.41 -1.33
C ASN A 38 -11.60 31.54 -1.99
N ARG A 39 -11.41 30.32 -1.50
CA ARG A 39 -10.35 29.40 -1.97
C ARG A 39 -10.57 28.95 -3.41
N VAL A 40 -11.79 28.54 -3.77
CA VAL A 40 -12.08 28.07 -5.13
C VAL A 40 -11.98 29.23 -6.15
N ARG A 41 -12.47 30.42 -5.80
CA ARG A 41 -12.35 31.58 -6.68
C ARG A 41 -10.92 31.99 -7.01
N GLN A 42 -9.98 31.82 -6.07
CA GLN A 42 -8.56 32.16 -6.28
C GLN A 42 -7.95 31.42 -7.49
N TYR A 43 -8.36 30.21 -7.77
CA TYR A 43 -7.86 29.44 -8.93
C TYR A 43 -8.30 30.04 -10.28
N PHE A 44 -9.47 30.68 -10.33
CA PHE A 44 -10.05 31.24 -11.57
C PHE A 44 -9.80 32.74 -11.72
N GLN A 45 -9.11 33.37 -10.77
CA GLN A 45 -8.64 34.73 -10.91
C GLN A 45 -7.33 34.74 -11.70
N ASN A 46 -7.17 35.74 -12.62
CA ASN A 46 -5.92 35.95 -13.36
C ASN A 46 -4.81 36.40 -12.41
N SER A 47 -4.19 35.46 -11.71
CA SER A 47 -3.06 35.73 -10.81
C SER A 47 -1.74 35.43 -11.51
N LYS A 48 -0.86 36.44 -11.58
CA LYS A 48 0.54 36.26 -12.01
C LYS A 48 1.33 35.33 -11.07
N ASN A 49 0.78 35.05 -9.88
CA ASN A 49 1.44 34.30 -8.80
C ASN A 49 1.13 32.80 -8.81
N HIS A 50 0.36 32.27 -9.78
CA HIS A 50 0.13 30.85 -9.88
C HIS A 50 1.39 30.13 -10.34
N SER A 51 1.77 29.04 -9.64
CA SER A 51 2.84 28.14 -10.05
C SER A 51 2.53 27.49 -11.42
N GLU A 52 3.52 26.98 -12.12
CA GLU A 52 3.31 26.27 -13.39
C GLU A 52 2.34 25.10 -13.24
N LYS A 53 2.46 24.36 -12.14
CA LYS A 53 1.59 23.25 -11.77
C LYS A 53 0.12 23.72 -11.64
N VAL A 54 -0.13 24.79 -10.90
CA VAL A 54 -1.49 25.35 -10.73
C VAL A 54 -2.05 25.85 -12.06
N ARG A 55 -1.24 26.53 -12.89
CA ARG A 55 -1.65 26.96 -14.23
C ARG A 55 -2.03 25.79 -15.12
N ALA A 56 -1.24 24.72 -15.11
CA ALA A 56 -1.52 23.50 -15.86
C ALA A 56 -2.79 22.80 -15.34
N MET A 57 -3.00 22.78 -14.03
CA MET A 57 -4.20 22.22 -13.41
C MET A 57 -5.45 23.01 -13.82
N VAL A 58 -5.44 24.33 -13.67
CA VAL A 58 -6.59 25.20 -13.98
C VAL A 58 -7.01 25.07 -15.46
N LYS A 59 -6.03 24.94 -16.37
CA LYS A 59 -6.27 24.73 -17.81
C LYS A 59 -7.01 23.42 -18.11
N ASN A 60 -6.89 22.43 -17.24
CA ASN A 60 -7.51 21.11 -17.40
C ASN A 60 -8.81 20.95 -16.60
N ILE A 61 -9.25 21.94 -15.81
CA ILE A 61 -10.52 21.88 -15.07
C ILE A 61 -11.69 22.08 -16.05
N ALA A 62 -12.59 21.11 -16.09
CA ALA A 62 -13.84 21.18 -16.85
C ALA A 62 -15.07 21.38 -15.94
N GLU A 63 -15.01 20.89 -14.71
CA GLU A 63 -16.05 21.07 -13.69
C GLU A 63 -15.44 20.96 -12.29
N PHE A 64 -16.15 21.43 -11.29
CA PHE A 64 -15.82 21.20 -9.90
C PHE A 64 -17.06 20.87 -9.08
N GLU A 65 -16.86 20.08 -8.04
CA GLU A 65 -17.83 19.76 -7.00
C GLU A 65 -17.30 20.24 -5.65
N TYR A 66 -18.17 20.39 -4.66
CA TYR A 66 -17.74 20.70 -3.30
C TYR A 66 -18.61 19.97 -2.27
N ILE A 67 -18.01 19.72 -1.10
CA ILE A 67 -18.66 19.12 0.06
C ILE A 67 -18.45 20.09 1.21
N VAL A 68 -19.54 20.57 1.80
CA VAL A 68 -19.49 21.43 2.99
C VAL A 68 -19.28 20.55 4.21
N THR A 69 -18.42 21.00 5.12
CA THR A 69 -18.16 20.35 6.42
C THR A 69 -18.53 21.28 7.56
N ASP A 70 -18.71 20.73 8.76
CA ASP A 70 -19.05 21.54 9.94
C ASP A 70 -17.81 22.23 10.54
N SER A 71 -16.61 21.72 10.24
CA SER A 71 -15.34 22.28 10.73
C SER A 71 -14.20 22.17 9.71
N GLU A 72 -13.17 23.00 9.88
CA GLU A 72 -11.92 22.92 9.12
C GLU A 72 -11.20 21.57 9.32
N MET A 73 -11.35 20.97 10.51
CA MET A 73 -10.78 19.66 10.82
C MET A 73 -11.44 18.54 10.03
N GLU A 74 -12.77 18.57 9.93
CA GLU A 74 -13.49 17.62 9.07
C GLU A 74 -13.10 17.79 7.61
N ALA A 75 -12.91 19.04 7.14
CA ALA A 75 -12.40 19.30 5.79
C ALA A 75 -11.02 18.69 5.58
N LEU A 76 -10.10 18.80 6.54
CA LEU A 76 -8.76 18.20 6.48
C LEU A 76 -8.82 16.67 6.40
N ILE A 77 -9.62 16.04 7.24
CA ILE A 77 -9.79 14.57 7.25
C ILE A 77 -10.41 14.09 5.92
N LEU A 78 -11.44 14.79 5.45
CA LEU A 78 -12.13 14.46 4.21
C LEU A 78 -11.22 14.62 3.00
N GLU A 79 -10.42 15.69 2.94
CA GLU A 79 -9.40 15.93 1.91
C GLU A 79 -8.43 14.76 1.84
N CYS A 80 -7.80 14.38 2.97
CA CYS A 80 -6.87 13.25 3.04
C CYS A 80 -7.50 11.94 2.52
N ASN A 81 -8.74 11.66 2.92
CA ASN A 81 -9.44 10.46 2.50
C ASN A 81 -9.76 10.46 0.99
N LEU A 82 -10.16 11.61 0.45
CA LEU A 82 -10.47 11.75 -0.97
C LEU A 82 -9.21 11.71 -1.85
N ILE A 83 -8.11 12.32 -1.41
CA ILE A 83 -6.81 12.22 -2.08
C ILE A 83 -6.37 10.75 -2.13
N LYS A 84 -6.47 10.02 -1.03
CA LYS A 84 -6.16 8.59 -0.97
C LYS A 84 -7.06 7.75 -1.88
N LYS A 85 -8.35 8.07 -1.95
CA LYS A 85 -9.36 7.35 -2.75
C LYS A 85 -9.18 7.56 -4.25
N TYR A 86 -8.94 8.80 -4.67
CA TYR A 86 -8.92 9.17 -6.09
C TYR A 86 -7.51 9.26 -6.67
N SER A 87 -6.47 9.38 -5.82
CA SER A 87 -5.07 9.59 -6.23
C SER A 87 -4.94 10.64 -7.35
N PRO A 88 -5.43 11.88 -7.14
CA PRO A 88 -5.55 12.87 -8.20
C PRO A 88 -4.17 13.31 -8.70
N ARG A 89 -4.05 13.53 -10.00
CA ARG A 89 -2.79 13.84 -10.67
C ARG A 89 -2.05 15.08 -10.14
N TYR A 90 -2.78 16.09 -9.67
CA TYR A 90 -2.20 17.36 -9.21
C TYR A 90 -2.06 17.46 -7.70
N ASN A 91 -2.51 16.47 -6.93
CA ASN A 91 -2.22 16.40 -5.51
C ASN A 91 -0.84 15.79 -5.26
N ILE A 92 -0.24 16.17 -4.14
CA ILE A 92 0.93 15.49 -3.60
C ILE A 92 0.50 14.07 -3.22
N ALA A 93 1.18 13.07 -3.74
CA ALA A 93 0.89 11.66 -3.50
C ALA A 93 2.10 10.96 -2.88
N LEU A 94 1.83 10.17 -1.83
CA LEU A 94 2.80 9.25 -1.28
C LEU A 94 2.80 7.96 -2.12
N LYS A 95 3.97 7.56 -2.61
CA LYS A 95 4.11 6.41 -3.52
C LYS A 95 3.87 5.07 -2.83
N ASP A 96 4.09 4.98 -1.52
CA ASP A 96 3.99 3.76 -0.73
C ASP A 96 3.16 3.96 0.54
N ASP A 97 2.07 3.20 0.67
CA ASP A 97 1.26 3.05 1.90
C ASP A 97 1.88 1.90 2.73
N LYS A 98 3.00 2.13 3.41
CA LYS A 98 3.70 1.09 4.18
C LYS A 98 3.10 0.95 5.58
N PHE A 99 2.52 -0.21 5.88
CA PHE A 99 2.17 -0.61 7.24
C PHE A 99 3.35 -1.34 7.88
N TYR A 100 3.94 -0.73 8.90
CA TYR A 100 5.12 -1.27 9.55
C TYR A 100 4.79 -2.28 10.63
N PRO A 101 5.61 -3.35 10.77
CA PRO A 101 5.44 -4.31 11.84
C PRO A 101 5.91 -3.77 13.19
N PHE A 102 5.20 -4.21 14.23
CA PHE A 102 5.51 -4.01 15.64
C PHE A 102 5.70 -5.38 16.30
N ILE A 103 6.52 -5.43 17.35
CA ILE A 103 6.49 -6.54 18.29
C ILE A 103 5.45 -6.21 19.36
N LYS A 104 4.39 -7.01 19.44
CA LYS A 104 3.34 -6.88 20.45
C LYS A 104 3.56 -7.86 21.56
N ILE A 105 3.46 -7.37 22.81
CA ILE A 105 3.42 -8.18 24.04
C ILE A 105 2.02 -8.02 24.65
N THR A 106 1.29 -9.12 24.80
CA THR A 106 -0.10 -9.11 25.32
C THR A 106 -0.12 -9.01 26.83
N THR A 107 0.23 -7.85 27.36
CA THR A 107 0.34 -7.60 28.82
C THR A 107 -0.98 -7.70 29.58
N ASN A 108 -2.12 -7.77 28.88
CA ASN A 108 -3.45 -8.00 29.48
C ASN A 108 -3.74 -9.47 29.74
N GLU A 109 -2.86 -10.40 29.31
CA GLU A 109 -3.00 -11.85 29.55
C GLU A 109 -2.16 -12.26 30.76
N ASP A 110 -2.63 -13.20 31.57
CA ASP A 110 -1.84 -13.72 32.72
C ASP A 110 -0.50 -14.29 32.29
N PHE A 111 -0.47 -14.92 31.12
CA PHE A 111 0.73 -15.42 30.46
C PHE A 111 0.88 -14.76 29.08
N PRO A 112 1.56 -13.60 28.99
CA PRO A 112 1.68 -12.85 27.75
C PRO A 112 2.27 -13.61 26.58
N ARG A 113 1.84 -13.26 25.37
CA ARG A 113 2.43 -13.71 24.10
C ARG A 113 3.27 -12.59 23.50
N VAL A 114 4.32 -12.97 22.79
CA VAL A 114 5.16 -12.06 22.01
C VAL A 114 5.06 -12.45 20.54
N TYR A 115 4.61 -11.52 19.69
CA TYR A 115 4.49 -11.77 18.25
C TYR A 115 4.54 -10.48 17.42
N VAL A 116 4.82 -10.63 16.13
CA VAL A 116 4.85 -9.52 15.17
C VAL A 116 3.43 -9.22 14.70
N THR A 117 3.06 -7.95 14.69
CA THR A 117 1.78 -7.46 14.14
C THR A 117 2.00 -6.17 13.35
N ARG A 118 1.17 -5.93 12.33
CA ARG A 118 1.10 -4.63 11.64
C ARG A 118 -0.06 -3.77 12.12
N ASN A 119 -0.93 -4.33 12.94
CA ASN A 119 -2.06 -3.62 13.52
C ASN A 119 -1.68 -3.10 14.91
N PHE A 120 -1.57 -1.79 15.04
CA PHE A 120 -1.45 -1.12 16.32
C PHE A 120 -2.85 -0.80 16.86
N ALA A 121 -3.13 -1.14 18.11
CA ALA A 121 -4.38 -0.83 18.78
C ALA A 121 -4.12 -0.25 20.17
N LYS A 122 -4.97 0.67 20.62
CA LYS A 122 -4.93 1.18 22.01
C LYS A 122 -5.68 0.19 22.92
N ASP A 123 -5.13 -1.00 23.10
CA ASP A 123 -5.75 -2.11 23.82
C ASP A 123 -5.05 -2.41 25.16
N GLY A 124 -4.24 -1.49 25.67
CA GLY A 124 -3.50 -1.65 26.91
C GLY A 124 -2.31 -2.61 26.85
N ASN A 125 -2.04 -3.21 25.71
CA ASN A 125 -0.88 -4.06 25.48
C ASN A 125 0.36 -3.21 25.13
N ARG A 126 1.56 -3.80 25.26
CA ARG A 126 2.80 -3.12 24.86
C ARG A 126 3.17 -3.41 23.42
N TYR A 127 3.60 -2.36 22.73
CA TYR A 127 4.04 -2.41 21.33
C TYR A 127 5.43 -1.80 21.23
N PHE A 128 6.35 -2.49 20.54
CA PHE A 128 7.72 -2.06 20.29
C PHE A 128 7.92 -1.88 18.79
N GLY A 129 8.48 -0.75 18.38
CA GLY A 129 8.64 -0.38 16.97
C GLY A 129 8.19 1.07 16.72
N PRO A 130 7.87 1.49 15.47
CA PRO A 130 7.80 0.62 14.29
C PRO A 130 9.16 0.11 13.82
N TYR A 131 9.22 -1.12 13.28
CA TYR A 131 10.41 -1.66 12.64
C TYR A 131 10.36 -1.36 11.15
N THR A 132 11.28 -0.56 10.67
CA THR A 132 11.31 -0.10 9.26
C THR A 132 11.80 -1.18 8.30
N ASN A 133 12.56 -2.15 8.80
CA ASN A 133 13.00 -3.31 8.04
C ASN A 133 12.22 -4.55 8.50
N GLY A 134 11.38 -5.09 7.60
CA GLY A 134 10.61 -6.30 7.88
C GLY A 134 11.48 -7.50 8.25
N THR A 135 12.67 -7.64 7.66
CA THR A 135 13.62 -8.71 8.00
C THR A 135 14.16 -8.54 9.42
N ALA A 136 14.49 -7.32 9.82
CA ALA A 136 15.04 -7.04 11.15
C ALA A 136 14.08 -7.41 12.29
N VAL A 137 12.77 -7.18 12.15
CA VAL A 137 11.79 -7.56 13.18
C VAL A 137 11.69 -9.08 13.35
N TYR A 138 11.79 -9.84 12.25
CA TYR A 138 11.76 -11.30 12.33
C TYR A 138 13.06 -11.87 12.88
N GLU A 139 14.21 -11.24 12.61
CA GLU A 139 15.50 -11.59 13.23
C GLU A 139 15.44 -11.40 14.75
N VAL A 140 14.99 -10.23 15.21
CA VAL A 140 14.79 -9.94 16.64
C VAL A 140 13.83 -10.95 17.27
N MET A 141 12.70 -11.23 16.62
CA MET A 141 11.75 -12.25 17.10
C MET A 141 12.34 -13.66 17.12
N GLY A 142 13.20 -13.99 16.16
CA GLY A 142 13.93 -15.26 16.12
C GLY A 142 14.87 -15.40 17.32
N LEU A 143 15.60 -14.34 17.66
CA LEU A 143 16.47 -14.28 18.86
C LEU A 143 15.66 -14.40 20.15
N ILE A 144 14.57 -13.63 20.30
CA ILE A 144 13.69 -13.70 21.48
C ILE A 144 13.15 -15.14 21.67
N LYS A 145 12.65 -15.77 20.61
CA LYS A 145 12.15 -17.17 20.68
C LYS A 145 13.23 -18.20 21.01
N LYS A 146 14.46 -17.94 20.62
CA LYS A 146 15.61 -18.82 20.92
C LYS A 146 16.07 -18.68 22.37
N LEU A 147 15.96 -17.44 22.92
CA LEU A 147 16.39 -17.12 24.28
C LEU A 147 15.33 -17.45 25.33
N PHE A 148 14.05 -17.27 24.97
CA PHE A 148 12.92 -17.38 25.91
C PHE A 148 11.90 -18.40 25.42
N PRO A 149 11.63 -19.48 26.17
CA PRO A 149 10.64 -20.49 25.82
C PRO A 149 9.21 -20.01 26.12
N LEU A 150 8.69 -19.15 25.26
CA LEU A 150 7.40 -18.49 25.40
C LEU A 150 6.27 -19.27 24.71
N ARG A 151 5.06 -19.13 25.22
CA ARG A 151 3.89 -19.66 24.52
C ARG A 151 3.62 -18.91 23.21
N THR A 152 3.26 -19.65 22.16
CA THR A 152 2.82 -19.10 20.87
C THR A 152 1.34 -19.38 20.59
N CYS A 153 0.71 -20.25 21.38
CA CYS A 153 -0.69 -20.64 21.20
C CYS A 153 -1.66 -19.51 21.57
N LYS A 154 -2.86 -19.52 20.94
CA LYS A 154 -3.94 -18.54 21.18
C LYS A 154 -4.91 -18.94 22.29
N LYS A 155 -4.61 -20.02 23.04
CA LYS A 155 -5.46 -20.47 24.15
C LYS A 155 -5.54 -19.39 25.23
N ALA A 156 -6.72 -19.15 25.79
CA ALA A 156 -6.85 -18.38 27.01
C ALA A 156 -6.30 -19.23 28.17
N ILE A 157 -5.26 -18.75 28.83
CA ILE A 157 -4.61 -19.41 29.98
C ILE A 157 -4.66 -18.44 31.13
N VAL A 158 -5.32 -18.86 32.20
CA VAL A 158 -5.51 -18.06 33.42
C VAL A 158 -4.79 -18.78 34.56
N GLU A 159 -4.21 -18.04 35.47
CA GLU A 159 -3.57 -18.58 36.67
C GLU A 159 -4.59 -19.34 37.51
N GLY A 160 -4.25 -20.56 37.95
CA GLY A 160 -5.15 -21.43 38.69
C GLY A 160 -6.25 -22.09 37.87
N GLY A 161 -6.24 -21.94 36.54
CA GLY A 161 -7.18 -22.65 35.66
C GLY A 161 -6.90 -24.14 35.56
N GLU A 162 -7.85 -24.92 35.01
CA GLU A 162 -7.68 -26.35 34.84
C GLU A 162 -6.46 -26.69 33.95
N PRO A 163 -5.51 -27.49 34.46
CA PRO A 163 -4.30 -27.81 33.70
C PRO A 163 -4.66 -28.68 32.49
N THR A 164 -4.12 -28.32 31.32
CA THR A 164 -4.26 -29.08 30.08
C THR A 164 -3.00 -29.87 29.79
N ARG A 165 -3.06 -30.91 28.97
CA ARG A 165 -1.87 -31.67 28.55
C ARG A 165 -0.89 -30.75 27.83
N ALA A 166 0.39 -30.83 28.23
CA ALA A 166 1.49 -30.12 27.57
C ALA A 166 1.59 -30.53 26.10
N CYS A 167 1.78 -29.56 25.22
CA CYS A 167 1.93 -29.79 23.78
C CYS A 167 3.40 -30.01 23.36
N LEU A 168 3.63 -30.34 22.10
CA LEU A 168 4.95 -30.59 21.54
C LEU A 168 5.97 -29.49 21.86
N ASN A 169 5.56 -28.21 21.85
CA ASN A 169 6.46 -27.09 22.14
C ASN A 169 7.11 -27.15 23.52
N TYR A 170 6.46 -27.78 24.50
CA TYR A 170 7.06 -28.04 25.81
C TYR A 170 8.19 -29.10 25.70
N HIS A 171 7.90 -30.20 25.03
CA HIS A 171 8.87 -31.31 24.91
C HIS A 171 10.11 -30.96 24.10
N ILE A 172 10.00 -29.97 23.20
CA ILE A 172 11.14 -29.45 22.42
C ILE A 172 11.70 -28.12 23.00
N ASN A 173 11.38 -27.79 24.25
CA ASN A 173 11.87 -26.63 25.00
C ASN A 173 11.57 -25.26 24.36
N LEU A 174 10.53 -25.14 23.56
CA LEU A 174 10.09 -23.86 22.97
C LEU A 174 9.02 -23.14 23.81
N CYS A 175 8.48 -23.81 24.87
CA CYS A 175 7.45 -23.25 25.75
C CYS A 175 7.57 -23.89 27.12
N LYS A 176 7.39 -23.10 28.19
CA LYS A 176 7.36 -23.58 29.59
C LYS A 176 6.02 -24.21 30.01
N ALA A 177 5.08 -24.40 29.08
CA ALA A 177 3.75 -24.98 29.29
C ALA A 177 2.94 -24.38 30.47
N PRO A 178 2.68 -23.06 30.47
CA PRO A 178 1.82 -22.47 31.48
C PRO A 178 0.39 -23.07 31.49
N CYS A 179 -0.04 -23.61 30.33
CA CYS A 179 -1.32 -24.30 30.21
C CYS A 179 -1.39 -25.65 30.97
N ALA A 180 -0.26 -26.22 31.35
CA ALA A 180 -0.15 -27.44 32.15
C ALA A 180 0.24 -27.14 33.61
N GLY A 181 0.35 -25.86 33.99
CA GLY A 181 0.76 -25.45 35.34
C GLY A 181 2.24 -25.69 35.65
N TYR A 182 3.12 -25.86 34.64
CA TYR A 182 4.54 -26.16 34.84
C TYR A 182 5.40 -24.93 35.10
N ILE A 183 4.83 -23.74 35.03
CA ILE A 183 5.46 -22.48 35.38
C ILE A 183 4.42 -21.58 36.06
N SER A 184 4.79 -20.86 37.10
CA SER A 184 3.96 -19.88 37.75
C SER A 184 3.83 -18.59 36.93
N LYS A 185 2.80 -17.79 37.18
CA LYS A 185 2.63 -16.48 36.54
C LYS A 185 3.82 -15.56 36.85
N ALA A 186 4.29 -15.55 38.10
CA ALA A 186 5.42 -14.72 38.52
C ALA A 186 6.69 -15.04 37.72
N GLU A 187 7.10 -16.31 37.67
CA GLU A 187 8.28 -16.74 36.90
C GLU A 187 8.14 -16.48 35.39
N TYR A 188 6.91 -16.59 34.86
CA TYR A 188 6.66 -16.29 33.44
C TYR A 188 6.79 -14.78 33.16
N TRP A 189 6.29 -13.94 34.07
CA TRP A 189 6.41 -12.49 33.96
C TRP A 189 7.84 -11.99 34.11
N GLU A 190 8.71 -12.64 34.89
CA GLU A 190 10.14 -12.33 34.93
C GLU A 190 10.77 -12.43 33.54
N MET A 191 10.45 -13.47 32.76
CA MET A 191 10.90 -13.60 31.37
C MET A 191 10.34 -12.48 30.47
N ILE A 192 9.09 -12.09 30.66
CA ILE A 192 8.44 -11.02 29.89
C ILE A 192 9.09 -9.66 30.20
N ASP A 193 9.35 -9.37 31.48
CA ASP A 193 10.00 -8.13 31.90
C ASP A 193 11.44 -8.05 31.36
N GLU A 194 12.16 -9.16 31.34
CA GLU A 194 13.49 -9.21 30.71
C GLU A 194 13.41 -8.91 29.20
N ILE A 195 12.42 -9.44 28.50
CA ILE A 195 12.18 -9.14 27.08
C ILE A 195 11.84 -7.66 26.87
N ILE A 196 11.00 -7.10 27.73
CA ILE A 196 10.64 -5.69 27.70
C ILE A 196 11.89 -4.82 27.85
N ASN A 197 12.77 -5.13 28.81
CA ASN A 197 14.00 -4.42 29.06
C ASN A 197 14.99 -4.53 27.89
N ILE A 198 15.11 -5.71 27.27
CA ILE A 198 15.91 -5.92 26.05
C ILE A 198 15.35 -5.07 24.90
N LEU A 199 14.04 -5.07 24.70
CA LEU A 199 13.38 -4.30 23.60
C LEU A 199 13.43 -2.78 23.84
N ASN A 200 13.51 -2.32 25.09
CA ASN A 200 13.73 -0.90 25.41
C ASN A 200 15.21 -0.49 25.28
N GLY A 201 16.13 -1.46 25.18
CA GLY A 201 17.57 -1.18 25.12
C GLY A 201 18.13 -0.49 26.36
N THR A 202 17.45 -0.60 27.51
CA THR A 202 17.75 0.15 28.73
C THR A 202 18.74 -0.54 29.65
N ASP A 203 19.02 -1.83 29.45
CA ASP A 203 19.67 -2.58 30.54
C ASP A 203 21.04 -3.16 30.19
N THR A 204 22.09 -2.36 30.46
CA THR A 204 23.47 -2.87 30.56
C THR A 204 23.69 -3.73 31.83
N SER A 205 22.76 -3.72 32.79
CA SER A 205 22.84 -4.45 34.06
C SER A 205 22.61 -5.95 33.83
N ILE A 206 21.71 -6.32 32.92
CA ILE A 206 21.46 -7.72 32.51
C ILE A 206 22.73 -8.34 31.91
N ILE A 207 23.39 -7.62 31.00
CA ILE A 207 24.64 -8.09 30.40
C ILE A 207 25.71 -8.31 31.47
N LYS A 208 25.85 -7.41 32.45
CA LYS A 208 26.79 -7.56 33.54
C LYS A 208 26.45 -8.78 34.41
N LYS A 209 25.17 -8.96 34.75
CA LYS A 209 24.70 -10.13 35.51
C LYS A 209 24.99 -11.44 34.79
N LEU A 210 24.67 -11.51 33.50
CA LEU A 210 24.93 -12.69 32.68
C LEU A 210 26.44 -12.98 32.52
N LYS A 211 27.29 -11.93 32.45
CA LYS A 211 28.75 -12.12 32.42
C LYS A 211 29.26 -12.74 33.72
N LEU A 212 28.77 -12.27 34.88
CA LEU A 212 29.11 -12.90 36.17
C LEU A 212 28.60 -14.33 36.29
N GLU A 213 27.41 -14.64 35.80
CA GLU A 213 26.88 -16.01 35.78
C GLU A 213 27.68 -16.91 34.83
N MET A 214 28.13 -16.37 33.69
CA MET A 214 28.99 -17.10 32.75
C MET A 214 30.36 -17.45 33.37
N GLU A 215 30.96 -16.47 34.06
CA GLU A 215 32.23 -16.65 34.74
C GLU A 215 32.12 -17.72 35.84
N LYS A 216 31.07 -17.67 36.67
CA LYS A 216 30.81 -18.69 37.72
C LYS A 216 30.61 -20.08 37.11
N ALA A 217 29.80 -20.18 36.03
CA ALA A 217 29.60 -21.47 35.35
C ALA A 217 30.92 -22.04 34.74
N ALA A 218 31.80 -21.13 34.29
CA ALA A 218 33.12 -21.52 33.80
C ALA A 218 34.05 -22.01 34.93
N GLU A 219 34.02 -21.32 36.09
CA GLU A 219 34.78 -21.74 37.30
C GLU A 219 34.29 -23.08 37.82
N GLU A 220 32.97 -23.34 37.75
CA GLU A 220 32.34 -24.62 38.14
C GLU A 220 32.55 -25.71 37.08
N LEU A 221 33.31 -25.47 36.02
CA LEU A 221 33.57 -26.35 34.87
C LEU A 221 32.31 -26.76 34.08
N GLU A 222 31.21 -26.01 34.23
CA GLU A 222 29.95 -26.21 33.50
C GLU A 222 30.03 -25.54 32.10
N PHE A 223 30.94 -25.97 31.24
CA PHE A 223 31.24 -25.30 29.96
C PHE A 223 30.06 -25.19 29.00
N GLU A 224 29.15 -26.16 28.98
CA GLU A 224 27.95 -26.09 28.15
C GLU A 224 26.99 -24.99 28.61
N LYS A 225 26.87 -24.77 29.91
CA LYS A 225 26.07 -23.72 30.53
C LYS A 225 26.72 -22.35 30.26
N ALA A 226 28.01 -22.22 30.45
CA ALA A 226 28.77 -21.02 30.13
C ALA A 226 28.63 -20.63 28.65
N ALA A 227 28.71 -21.61 27.72
CA ALA A 227 28.52 -21.37 26.30
C ALA A 227 27.09 -20.85 25.98
N LYS A 228 26.07 -21.44 26.59
CA LYS A 228 24.67 -20.96 26.43
C LYS A 228 24.49 -19.52 26.92
N ILE A 229 25.11 -19.17 28.06
CA ILE A 229 25.06 -17.79 28.61
C ILE A 229 25.83 -16.82 27.70
N ARG A 230 27.00 -17.21 27.18
CA ARG A 230 27.75 -16.43 26.20
C ARG A 230 26.92 -16.12 24.97
N ASP A 231 26.28 -17.13 24.38
CA ASP A 231 25.45 -16.98 23.19
C ASP A 231 24.24 -16.09 23.47
N ARG A 232 23.71 -16.11 24.71
CA ARG A 232 22.66 -15.20 25.19
C ARG A 232 23.14 -13.75 25.26
N ILE A 233 24.34 -13.51 25.80
CA ILE A 233 24.97 -12.19 25.86
C ILE A 233 25.16 -11.64 24.45
N LEU A 234 25.74 -12.40 23.53
CA LEU A 234 25.95 -11.99 22.15
C LEU A 234 24.64 -11.61 21.45
N ALA A 235 23.57 -12.37 21.67
CA ALA A 235 22.26 -12.07 21.08
C ALA A 235 21.66 -10.76 21.63
N ILE A 236 21.81 -10.49 22.94
CA ILE A 236 21.36 -9.25 23.58
C ILE A 236 22.18 -8.06 23.08
N GLU A 237 23.52 -8.19 22.99
CA GLU A 237 24.40 -7.16 22.45
C GLU A 237 24.04 -6.82 21.00
N LEU A 238 23.75 -7.82 20.17
CA LEU A 238 23.35 -7.63 18.76
C LEU A 238 22.01 -6.87 18.62
N ILE A 239 21.05 -7.14 19.51
CA ILE A 239 19.78 -6.38 19.57
C ILE A 239 20.05 -4.93 20.00
N SER A 240 20.92 -4.74 21.01
CA SER A 240 21.26 -3.43 21.55
C SER A 240 22.10 -2.58 20.59
N GLU A 241 23.03 -3.16 19.82
CA GLU A 241 23.83 -2.44 18.83
C GLU A 241 23.01 -1.87 17.70
N LYS A 242 21.99 -2.60 17.25
CA LYS A 242 21.05 -2.10 16.23
C LYS A 242 20.21 -0.92 16.73
N GLN A 243 20.18 -0.63 18.05
CA GLN A 243 19.45 0.46 18.68
C GLN A 243 20.34 1.64 19.12
N LYS A 244 21.66 1.51 19.09
CA LYS A 244 22.63 2.52 19.57
C LYS A 244 22.92 3.64 18.57
N MET A 245 21.91 4.28 17.98
CA MET A 245 22.12 5.51 17.22
C MET A 245 21.41 6.68 17.94
N PHE A 246 22.20 7.53 18.56
CA PHE A 246 21.84 8.83 19.16
C PHE A 246 20.95 8.82 20.41
N THR A 247 21.50 9.39 21.49
CA THR A 247 20.77 9.68 22.75
C THR A 247 20.29 11.13 22.71
N VAL A 248 18.99 11.36 22.60
CA VAL A 248 18.33 12.65 22.84
C VAL A 248 17.64 12.56 24.21
N LYS A 249 17.53 13.66 24.96
CA LYS A 249 16.84 13.67 26.26
C LYS A 249 15.43 13.07 26.16
N GLU A 250 15.01 12.36 27.21
CA GLU A 250 13.77 11.57 27.33
C GLU A 250 12.53 12.18 26.63
N GLY A 251 11.87 11.42 25.77
CA GLY A 251 10.61 11.79 25.12
C GLY A 251 10.30 10.96 23.88
N ASP A 252 9.00 10.87 23.54
CA ASP A 252 8.52 10.34 22.27
C ASP A 252 8.50 11.48 21.26
N GLU A 253 9.44 11.47 20.34
CA GLU A 253 9.67 12.54 19.36
C GLU A 253 9.87 11.94 17.98
N ASP A 254 9.32 12.59 16.94
CA ASP A 254 9.61 12.26 15.56
C ASP A 254 10.26 13.47 14.87
N PHE A 255 11.25 13.19 14.02
CA PHE A 255 11.96 14.20 13.24
C PHE A 255 11.64 13.98 11.77
N ILE A 256 11.08 14.99 11.13
CA ILE A 256 10.63 14.93 9.74
C ILE A 256 11.29 16.05 8.96
N ASP A 257 11.97 15.68 7.90
CA ASP A 257 12.48 16.63 6.92
C ASP A 257 12.29 16.11 5.49
N LEU A 258 12.37 17.00 4.54
CA LEU A 258 12.13 16.78 3.14
C LEU A 258 13.33 17.25 2.34
N TYR A 259 13.78 16.41 1.41
CA TYR A 259 14.65 16.85 0.32
C TYR A 259 13.86 16.78 -0.98
N THR A 260 13.82 17.89 -1.71
CA THR A 260 13.12 18.01 -2.99
C THR A 260 14.12 18.24 -4.11
N ASP A 261 13.80 17.69 -5.24
CA ASP A 261 14.42 17.98 -6.53
C ASP A 261 13.32 18.46 -7.50
N GLU A 262 13.67 18.94 -8.68
CA GLU A 262 12.78 19.63 -9.64
C GLU A 262 11.35 19.04 -9.79
N LYS A 263 11.15 17.73 -9.61
CA LYS A 263 9.85 17.06 -9.78
C LYS A 263 9.42 16.20 -8.62
N ASP A 264 10.39 15.63 -7.92
CA ASP A 264 10.17 14.60 -6.91
C ASP A 264 10.79 15.01 -5.58
N GLY A 265 10.36 14.41 -4.50
CA GLY A 265 10.94 14.60 -3.20
C GLY A 265 10.98 13.32 -2.39
N CYS A 266 11.78 13.36 -1.34
CA CYS A 266 11.83 12.30 -0.36
C CYS A 266 11.61 12.92 1.03
N ALA A 267 10.49 12.57 1.67
CA ALA A 267 10.31 12.84 3.08
C ALA A 267 10.96 11.71 3.88
N GLN A 268 11.78 12.09 4.86
CA GLN A 268 12.43 11.19 5.79
C GLN A 268 11.88 11.42 7.19
N VAL A 269 11.59 10.34 7.90
CA VAL A 269 11.12 10.37 9.30
C VAL A 269 12.10 9.56 10.15
N PHE A 270 12.57 10.14 11.25
CA PHE A 270 13.28 9.42 12.31
C PHE A 270 12.39 9.33 13.54
N PHE A 271 12.18 8.13 14.04
CA PHE A 271 11.42 7.85 15.25
C PHE A 271 12.34 7.81 16.45
N VAL A 272 12.12 8.69 17.41
CA VAL A 272 12.87 8.73 18.67
C VAL A 272 11.93 8.36 19.82
N ARG A 273 12.28 7.31 20.57
CA ARG A 273 11.55 6.83 21.74
C ARG A 273 12.50 6.70 22.90
N GLU A 274 12.12 7.23 24.05
CA GLU A 274 12.96 7.25 25.24
C GLU A 274 14.38 7.82 24.97
N GLY A 275 14.45 8.84 24.09
CA GLY A 275 15.70 9.49 23.71
C GLY A 275 16.59 8.72 22.73
N LYS A 276 16.16 7.57 22.19
CA LYS A 276 16.91 6.78 21.23
C LYS A 276 16.21 6.74 19.87
N VAL A 277 16.97 6.79 18.77
CA VAL A 277 16.41 6.58 17.43
C VAL A 277 16.06 5.08 17.29
N THR A 278 14.77 4.77 17.29
CA THR A 278 14.24 3.41 17.20
C THR A 278 14.00 2.97 15.76
N GLY A 279 13.92 3.93 14.81
CA GLY A 279 13.70 3.63 13.42
C GLY A 279 13.82 4.84 12.53
N ARG A 280 13.92 4.60 11.24
CA ARG A 280 13.90 5.63 10.20
C ARG A 280 13.11 5.17 9.00
N GLU A 281 12.40 6.10 8.34
CA GLU A 281 11.59 5.82 7.17
C GLU A 281 11.70 6.90 6.13
N HIS A 282 11.54 6.50 4.89
CA HIS A 282 11.53 7.40 3.77
C HIS A 282 10.29 7.18 2.89
N PHE A 283 9.76 8.26 2.39
CA PHE A 283 8.59 8.28 1.52
C PHE A 283 8.92 9.09 0.27
N MET A 284 8.83 8.44 -0.88
CA MET A 284 8.94 9.17 -2.15
C MET A 284 7.63 9.93 -2.38
N ILE A 285 7.77 11.20 -2.68
CA ILE A 285 6.66 12.12 -2.93
C ILE A 285 6.73 12.54 -4.39
N GLU A 286 5.66 12.28 -5.14
CA GLU A 286 5.50 12.67 -6.53
C GLU A 286 4.67 13.96 -6.66
N ASN A 287 4.80 14.64 -7.78
CA ASN A 287 4.02 15.82 -8.15
C ASN A 287 4.25 17.04 -7.21
N ILE A 288 5.43 17.19 -6.67
CA ILE A 288 5.76 18.36 -5.84
C ILE A 288 5.77 19.63 -6.70
N GLY A 289 6.46 19.61 -7.86
CA GLY A 289 6.61 20.80 -8.71
C GLY A 289 7.23 21.95 -7.92
N ASP A 290 6.64 23.15 -8.08
CA ASP A 290 7.09 24.39 -7.41
C ASP A 290 6.38 24.63 -6.07
N ASP A 291 5.76 23.60 -5.47
CA ASP A 291 5.05 23.77 -4.19
C ASP A 291 6.05 24.10 -3.06
N PRO A 292 5.76 25.07 -2.19
CA PRO A 292 6.63 25.40 -1.06
C PRO A 292 6.84 24.23 -0.11
N VAL A 293 8.05 24.03 0.39
CA VAL A 293 8.41 22.93 1.31
C VAL A 293 7.46 22.86 2.50
N LYS A 294 7.04 23.99 3.06
CA LYS A 294 6.09 24.09 4.17
C LYS A 294 4.72 23.46 3.87
N GLU A 295 4.22 23.59 2.63
CA GLU A 295 2.96 22.98 2.18
C GLU A 295 3.11 21.47 1.97
N VAL A 296 4.24 21.05 1.40
CA VAL A 296 4.55 19.64 1.18
C VAL A 296 4.67 18.90 2.51
N ILE A 297 5.39 19.45 3.48
CA ILE A 297 5.54 18.85 4.83
C ILE A 297 4.19 18.83 5.55
N SER A 298 3.38 19.88 5.45
CA SER A 298 2.04 19.94 6.03
C SER A 298 1.16 18.80 5.50
N SER A 299 1.09 18.65 4.18
CA SER A 299 0.34 17.58 3.51
C SER A 299 0.87 16.19 3.87
N PHE A 300 2.19 16.06 3.95
CA PHE A 300 2.83 14.81 4.37
C PHE A 300 2.44 14.41 5.79
N ILE A 301 2.56 15.33 6.77
CA ILE A 301 2.21 15.07 8.18
C ILE A 301 0.74 14.68 8.31
N ALA A 302 -0.16 15.41 7.66
CA ALA A 302 -1.60 15.12 7.71
C ALA A 302 -1.91 13.72 7.14
N SER A 303 -1.33 13.38 5.99
CA SER A 303 -1.52 12.07 5.35
C SER A 303 -0.89 10.93 6.15
N PHE A 304 0.36 11.10 6.60
CA PHE A 304 1.14 10.09 7.31
C PHE A 304 0.47 9.74 8.65
N TYR A 305 0.23 10.73 9.51
CA TYR A 305 -0.42 10.49 10.80
C TYR A 305 -1.93 10.28 10.67
N GLY A 306 -2.55 10.66 9.57
CA GLY A 306 -3.93 10.28 9.23
C GLY A 306 -4.11 8.77 9.18
N GLY A 307 -3.13 8.04 8.62
CA GLY A 307 -3.10 6.57 8.55
C GLY A 307 -2.46 5.85 9.73
N THR A 308 -1.72 6.55 10.60
CA THR A 308 -0.91 5.97 11.68
C THR A 308 -1.61 6.06 13.03
N ALA A 309 -1.57 4.98 13.81
CA ALA A 309 -2.16 4.96 15.15
C ALA A 309 -1.22 5.51 16.25
N GLN A 310 0.11 5.48 16.01
CA GLN A 310 1.11 5.97 16.95
C GLN A 310 1.53 7.39 16.59
N ILE A 311 1.16 8.35 17.43
CA ILE A 311 1.48 9.77 17.27
C ILE A 311 2.40 10.18 18.42
N PRO A 312 3.58 10.79 18.16
CA PRO A 312 4.51 11.23 19.21
C PRO A 312 3.99 12.45 19.98
N LYS A 313 4.65 12.79 21.08
CA LYS A 313 4.35 14.01 21.84
C LYS A 313 4.82 15.26 21.08
N THR A 314 5.94 15.15 20.39
CA THR A 314 6.53 16.27 19.64
C THR A 314 6.99 15.80 18.25
N ILE A 315 6.71 16.60 17.24
CA ILE A 315 7.19 16.44 15.88
C ILE A 315 8.12 17.61 15.59
N TYR A 316 9.36 17.34 15.16
CA TYR A 316 10.30 18.34 14.73
C TYR A 316 10.33 18.43 13.21
N VAL A 317 10.24 19.67 12.70
CA VAL A 317 10.22 20.02 11.28
C VAL A 317 11.25 21.11 10.98
N PRO A 318 11.72 21.28 9.72
CA PRO A 318 12.77 22.25 9.37
C PRO A 318 12.33 23.71 9.45
N GLU A 319 11.05 23.98 9.20
CA GLU A 319 10.44 25.33 9.21
C GLU A 319 8.98 25.25 9.65
N GLU A 320 8.35 26.40 9.92
CA GLU A 320 6.94 26.48 10.25
C GLU A 320 6.10 25.98 9.05
N ILE A 321 5.18 25.06 9.33
CA ILE A 321 4.36 24.43 8.29
C ILE A 321 3.02 25.18 8.11
N GLU A 322 2.41 25.02 6.96
CA GLU A 322 1.07 25.56 6.71
C GLU A 322 0.02 24.85 7.58
N ASP A 323 -0.97 25.62 8.08
CA ASP A 323 -2.03 25.11 8.97
C ASP A 323 -1.54 24.38 10.23
N GLN A 324 -0.37 24.76 10.78
CA GLN A 324 0.25 24.08 11.91
C GLN A 324 -0.71 23.89 13.09
N GLU A 325 -1.45 24.93 13.47
CA GLU A 325 -2.40 24.88 14.61
C GLU A 325 -3.53 23.86 14.36
N LEU A 326 -4.03 23.78 13.14
CA LEU A 326 -5.07 22.83 12.74
C LEU A 326 -4.56 21.40 12.81
N ILE A 327 -3.33 21.16 12.33
CA ILE A 327 -2.70 19.85 12.35
C ILE A 327 -2.38 19.43 13.78
N GLU A 328 -1.84 20.33 14.64
CA GLU A 328 -1.62 20.05 16.05
C GLU A 328 -2.92 19.67 16.77
N LYS A 329 -4.01 20.37 16.48
CA LYS A 329 -5.34 20.06 17.04
C LYS A 329 -5.82 18.68 16.58
N PHE A 330 -5.75 18.39 15.29
CA PHE A 330 -6.10 17.09 14.72
C PHE A 330 -5.31 15.94 15.35
N LEU A 331 -3.99 16.10 15.45
CA LEU A 331 -3.10 15.10 16.06
C LEU A 331 -3.35 14.95 17.57
N THR A 332 -3.66 16.04 18.27
CA THR A 332 -3.98 16.06 19.71
C THR A 332 -5.27 15.26 19.98
N GLU A 333 -6.33 15.48 19.20
CA GLU A 333 -7.59 14.73 19.30
C GLU A 333 -7.37 13.25 19.02
N LYS A 334 -6.64 12.93 17.95
CA LYS A 334 -6.35 11.55 17.57
C LYS A 334 -5.47 10.83 18.59
N ARG A 335 -4.47 11.51 19.18
CA ARG A 335 -3.60 10.97 20.21
C ARG A 335 -4.32 10.84 21.57
N GLY A 336 -5.25 11.75 21.87
CA GLY A 336 -5.92 11.89 23.17
C GLY A 336 -5.07 12.65 24.21
N SER A 337 -3.98 13.31 23.76
CA SER A 337 -3.13 14.18 24.58
C SER A 337 -2.35 15.14 23.70
N LYS A 338 -1.91 16.28 24.25
CA LYS A 338 -1.30 17.39 23.48
C LYS A 338 -0.13 16.94 22.63
N VAL A 339 -0.17 17.31 21.36
CA VAL A 339 0.91 17.17 20.37
C VAL A 339 1.45 18.54 19.99
N TRP A 340 2.75 18.62 19.80
CA TRP A 340 3.44 19.83 19.43
C TRP A 340 4.24 19.63 18.15
N ILE A 341 4.19 20.60 17.25
CA ILE A 341 5.06 20.68 16.07
C ILE A 341 6.06 21.81 16.34
N LYS A 342 7.35 21.53 16.26
CA LYS A 342 8.42 22.47 16.64
C LYS A 342 9.52 22.54 15.61
N VAL A 343 10.11 23.74 15.49
CA VAL A 343 11.28 24.00 14.63
C VAL A 343 12.52 24.15 15.51
N PRO A 344 13.47 23.21 15.49
CA PRO A 344 14.70 23.32 16.28
C PRO A 344 15.68 24.28 15.61
N LYS A 345 16.14 25.30 16.35
CA LYS A 345 17.03 26.33 15.80
C LYS A 345 18.52 26.01 16.01
N LYS A 346 18.89 25.23 17.05
CA LYS A 346 20.27 24.87 17.41
C LYS A 346 20.33 23.62 18.30
N GLY A 347 21.54 23.08 18.47
CA GLY A 347 21.82 21.93 19.35
C GLY A 347 21.47 20.58 18.71
N ASP A 348 21.46 19.51 19.54
CA ASP A 348 21.34 18.12 19.09
C ASP A 348 20.10 17.85 18.25
N LYS A 349 18.99 18.50 18.55
CA LYS A 349 17.74 18.35 17.78
C LYS A 349 17.86 18.92 16.38
N LYS A 350 18.58 20.03 16.19
CA LYS A 350 18.87 20.58 14.86
C LYS A 350 19.82 19.67 14.10
N ASN A 351 20.88 19.20 14.75
CA ASN A 351 21.83 18.27 14.14
C ASN A 351 21.15 16.97 13.67
N LEU A 352 20.21 16.45 14.48
CA LEU A 352 19.44 15.27 14.12
C LEU A 352 18.51 15.54 12.92
N LEU A 353 17.88 16.71 12.89
CA LEU A 353 17.03 17.10 11.74
C LEU A 353 17.85 17.27 10.45
N ASP A 354 19.05 17.88 10.55
CA ASP A 354 19.96 18.00 9.39
C ASP A 354 20.41 16.61 8.89
N MET A 355 20.59 15.65 9.79
CA MET A 355 20.86 14.26 9.42
C MET A 355 19.65 13.62 8.70
N VAL A 356 18.41 13.88 9.14
CA VAL A 356 17.18 13.43 8.47
C VAL A 356 17.18 13.92 7.03
N ARG A 357 17.47 15.22 6.82
CA ARG A 357 17.54 15.82 5.47
C ARG A 357 18.62 15.20 4.60
N ASN A 358 19.82 14.96 5.14
CA ASN A 358 20.90 14.31 4.41
C ASN A 358 20.55 12.88 4.00
N ASN A 359 19.85 12.14 4.87
CA ASN A 359 19.35 10.81 4.53
C ASN A 359 18.28 10.86 3.43
N ALA A 360 17.37 11.85 3.47
CA ALA A 360 16.39 12.05 2.40
C ALA A 360 17.06 12.29 1.05
N LYS A 361 18.13 13.11 1.02
CA LYS A 361 18.94 13.35 -0.19
C LYS A 361 19.56 12.07 -0.73
N ILE A 362 20.25 11.30 0.12
CA ILE A 362 20.86 10.02 -0.28
C ILE A 362 19.82 9.08 -0.87
N MET A 363 18.63 9.03 -0.28
CA MET A 363 17.55 8.16 -0.76
C MET A 363 17.03 8.57 -2.13
N ILE A 364 16.91 9.88 -2.40
CA ILE A 364 16.44 10.35 -3.72
C ILE A 364 17.51 10.09 -4.81
N ASP A 365 18.80 10.26 -4.47
CA ASP A 365 19.90 9.96 -5.38
C ASP A 365 19.92 8.46 -5.74
N GLN A 366 19.84 7.57 -4.75
CA GLN A 366 19.74 6.12 -4.95
C GLN A 366 18.50 5.71 -5.76
N PHE A 367 17.37 6.37 -5.50
CA PHE A 367 16.14 6.11 -6.25
C PHE A 367 16.30 6.47 -7.72
N LYS A 368 16.93 7.61 -8.02
CA LYS A 368 17.22 8.04 -9.40
C LYS A 368 18.16 7.07 -10.12
N GLU A 369 19.24 6.66 -9.47
CA GLU A 369 20.15 5.66 -10.02
C GLU A 369 19.41 4.37 -10.39
N LYS A 370 18.61 3.83 -9.48
CA LYS A 370 17.77 2.64 -9.76
C LYS A 370 16.79 2.86 -10.90
N MET A 371 16.21 4.05 -11.00
CA MET A 371 15.29 4.38 -12.10
C MET A 371 16.00 4.43 -13.45
N VAL A 372 17.24 4.92 -13.49
CA VAL A 372 18.07 4.92 -14.70
C VAL A 372 18.44 3.49 -15.07
N GLU A 373 18.99 2.71 -14.13
CA GLU A 373 19.32 1.30 -14.35
C GLU A 373 18.10 0.49 -14.84
N GLU A 374 16.94 0.68 -14.21
CA GLU A 374 15.72 -0.01 -14.62
C GLU A 374 15.25 0.39 -16.02
N LYS A 375 15.40 1.66 -16.40
CA LYS A 375 15.11 2.12 -17.76
C LYS A 375 16.05 1.49 -18.78
N GLU A 376 17.34 1.40 -18.47
CA GLU A 376 18.33 0.80 -19.35
C GLU A 376 18.10 -0.71 -19.50
N LEU A 377 17.83 -1.42 -18.39
CA LEU A 377 17.50 -2.85 -18.41
C LEU A 377 16.22 -3.12 -19.23
N ASN A 378 15.18 -2.31 -19.04
CA ASN A 378 13.95 -2.45 -19.83
C ASN A 378 14.18 -2.15 -21.31
N LYS A 379 14.95 -1.11 -21.63
CA LYS A 379 15.30 -0.78 -23.02
C LYS A 379 16.11 -1.93 -23.66
N SER A 380 17.09 -2.47 -22.95
CA SER A 380 17.87 -3.64 -23.41
C SER A 380 16.97 -4.86 -23.66
N ALA A 381 16.03 -5.14 -22.75
CA ALA A 381 15.08 -6.25 -22.92
C ALA A 381 14.14 -6.04 -24.12
N LEU A 382 13.67 -4.81 -24.36
CA LEU A 382 12.86 -4.48 -25.54
C LEU A 382 13.66 -4.56 -26.84
N THR A 383 14.95 -4.19 -26.82
CA THR A 383 15.85 -4.35 -27.96
C THR A 383 16.05 -5.84 -28.27
N GLU A 384 16.37 -6.67 -27.26
CA GLU A 384 16.48 -8.12 -27.40
C GLU A 384 15.17 -8.73 -27.97
N LEU A 385 13.99 -8.23 -27.53
CA LEU A 385 12.70 -8.65 -28.04
C LEU A 385 12.51 -8.28 -29.53
N ALA A 386 12.84 -7.05 -29.90
CA ALA A 386 12.75 -6.59 -31.29
C ALA A 386 13.68 -7.41 -32.20
N ASP A 387 14.90 -7.66 -31.79
CA ASP A 387 15.90 -8.45 -32.53
C ASP A 387 15.42 -9.89 -32.73
N VAL A 388 14.92 -10.53 -31.66
CA VAL A 388 14.42 -11.91 -31.69
C VAL A 388 13.19 -12.07 -32.59
N LEU A 389 12.32 -11.05 -32.64
CA LEU A 389 11.12 -11.05 -33.49
C LEU A 389 11.35 -10.47 -34.88
N GLY A 390 12.53 -9.89 -35.14
CA GLY A 390 12.82 -9.21 -36.41
C GLY A 390 11.93 -7.99 -36.66
N LEU A 391 11.65 -7.19 -35.61
CA LEU A 391 10.84 -5.98 -35.71
C LEU A 391 11.70 -4.79 -36.15
N ASP A 392 11.15 -3.93 -37.04
CA ASP A 392 11.83 -2.72 -37.52
C ASP A 392 11.95 -1.62 -36.44
N SER A 393 11.17 -1.71 -35.36
CA SER A 393 11.15 -0.73 -34.27
C SER A 393 10.97 -1.39 -32.91
N LEU A 394 11.38 -0.69 -31.85
CA LEU A 394 11.18 -1.19 -30.48
C LEU A 394 9.68 -1.25 -30.13
N PRO A 395 9.17 -2.40 -29.63
CA PRO A 395 7.79 -2.52 -29.18
C PRO A 395 7.62 -1.83 -27.83
N THR A 396 7.47 -0.50 -27.85
CA THR A 396 7.37 0.34 -26.66
C THR A 396 6.07 0.12 -25.91
N ARG A 397 4.97 -0.19 -26.65
CA ARG A 397 3.68 -0.53 -26.06
C ARG A 397 3.31 -1.98 -26.38
N ILE A 398 3.21 -2.79 -25.35
CA ILE A 398 2.85 -4.21 -25.43
C ILE A 398 1.49 -4.41 -24.75
N GLU A 399 0.53 -5.03 -25.46
CA GLU A 399 -0.71 -5.50 -24.86
C GLU A 399 -0.66 -7.02 -24.70
N ALA A 400 -0.89 -7.52 -23.48
CA ALA A 400 -0.94 -8.96 -23.25
C ALA A 400 -2.34 -9.41 -22.82
N TYR A 401 -2.75 -10.59 -23.32
CA TYR A 401 -4.11 -11.11 -23.18
C TYR A 401 -4.13 -12.51 -22.58
N ASP A 402 -5.09 -12.74 -21.68
CA ASP A 402 -5.39 -14.05 -21.12
C ASP A 402 -6.90 -14.27 -21.03
N ILE A 403 -7.33 -15.53 -21.22
CA ILE A 403 -8.71 -15.98 -20.99
C ILE A 403 -8.72 -16.86 -19.74
N SER A 404 -9.52 -16.47 -18.80
CA SER A 404 -9.70 -17.23 -17.57
C SER A 404 -11.16 -17.69 -17.42
N ASN A 405 -11.35 -19.00 -17.26
CA ASN A 405 -12.65 -19.65 -17.10
C ASN A 405 -12.94 -19.96 -15.63
N ILE A 406 -14.10 -19.54 -15.12
CA ILE A 406 -14.60 -19.91 -13.78
C ILE A 406 -15.56 -21.09 -13.95
N GLN A 407 -15.10 -22.31 -13.75
CA GLN A 407 -15.95 -23.52 -13.63
C GLN A 407 -17.18 -23.54 -14.55
N GLY A 408 -17.05 -23.08 -15.81
CA GLY A 408 -18.08 -23.17 -16.83
C GLY A 408 -19.21 -22.14 -16.79
N VAL A 409 -19.16 -21.12 -15.92
CA VAL A 409 -20.31 -20.18 -15.77
C VAL A 409 -20.02 -18.77 -16.32
N ASP A 410 -18.81 -18.22 -16.13
CA ASP A 410 -18.43 -16.91 -16.69
C ASP A 410 -16.97 -16.93 -17.16
N SER A 411 -16.79 -16.83 -18.46
CA SER A 411 -15.46 -16.60 -19.05
C SER A 411 -15.15 -15.11 -19.06
N VAL A 412 -13.93 -14.76 -18.67
CA VAL A 412 -13.44 -13.37 -18.63
C VAL A 412 -12.13 -13.27 -19.40
N GLY A 413 -12.05 -12.31 -20.31
CA GLY A 413 -10.80 -11.91 -20.93
C GLY A 413 -10.16 -10.76 -20.17
N THR A 414 -8.86 -10.80 -20.03
CA THR A 414 -8.06 -9.73 -19.43
C THR A 414 -7.05 -9.18 -20.40
N MET A 415 -6.84 -7.88 -20.36
CA MET A 415 -5.82 -7.16 -21.10
C MET A 415 -4.96 -6.38 -20.13
N VAL A 416 -3.67 -6.62 -20.13
CA VAL A 416 -2.69 -5.79 -19.44
C VAL A 416 -1.83 -5.05 -20.44
N VAL A 417 -1.32 -3.89 -20.05
CA VAL A 417 -0.52 -3.03 -20.91
C VAL A 417 0.82 -2.78 -20.27
N PHE A 418 1.88 -2.94 -21.04
CA PHE A 418 3.22 -2.54 -20.68
C PHE A 418 3.68 -1.41 -21.61
N GLU A 419 4.24 -0.36 -21.03
CA GLU A 419 4.79 0.77 -21.77
C GLU A 419 6.25 0.97 -21.35
N ASN A 420 7.16 0.96 -22.34
CA ASN A 420 8.62 1.00 -22.10
C ASN A 420 9.10 -0.09 -21.10
N GLY A 421 8.53 -1.29 -21.20
CA GLY A 421 8.85 -2.44 -20.33
C GLY A 421 8.29 -2.37 -18.91
N LYS A 422 7.45 -1.38 -18.57
CA LYS A 422 6.76 -1.23 -17.28
C LYS A 422 5.26 -1.40 -17.41
N ALA A 423 4.66 -1.97 -16.38
CA ALA A 423 3.20 -2.15 -16.28
C ALA A 423 2.48 -0.79 -16.22
N LYS A 424 1.49 -0.57 -17.10
CA LYS A 424 0.67 0.64 -17.14
C LYS A 424 -0.76 0.33 -16.70
N ASN A 425 -0.96 0.27 -15.41
CA ASN A 425 -2.20 -0.21 -14.78
C ASN A 425 -3.45 0.61 -15.18
N SER A 426 -3.31 1.89 -15.53
CA SER A 426 -4.40 2.74 -16.00
C SER A 426 -5.07 2.21 -17.28
N ASP A 427 -4.29 1.51 -18.10
CA ASP A 427 -4.72 1.01 -19.40
C ASP A 427 -5.21 -0.44 -19.36
N TYR A 428 -5.21 -1.09 -18.20
CA TYR A 428 -5.71 -2.46 -18.05
C TYR A 428 -7.21 -2.54 -18.24
N ARG A 429 -7.68 -3.61 -18.90
CA ARG A 429 -9.11 -3.82 -19.18
C ARG A 429 -9.54 -5.24 -18.88
N ARG A 430 -10.80 -5.38 -18.50
CA ARG A 430 -11.50 -6.65 -18.29
C ARG A 430 -12.68 -6.72 -19.23
N PHE A 431 -12.80 -7.85 -19.89
CA PHE A 431 -13.86 -8.10 -20.83
C PHE A 431 -14.72 -9.27 -20.36
N LYS A 432 -15.96 -9.00 -19.99
CA LYS A 432 -16.93 -10.08 -19.78
C LYS A 432 -17.31 -10.67 -21.14
N ILE A 433 -17.15 -11.98 -21.31
CA ILE A 433 -17.57 -12.70 -22.51
C ILE A 433 -19.10 -12.75 -22.56
N LYS A 434 -19.68 -12.43 -23.71
CA LYS A 434 -21.14 -12.30 -23.89
C LYS A 434 -21.69 -13.26 -24.91
N SER A 435 -20.96 -13.54 -25.99
CA SER A 435 -21.43 -14.30 -27.15
C SER A 435 -21.13 -15.79 -27.08
N VAL A 436 -20.13 -16.20 -26.30
CA VAL A 436 -19.64 -17.58 -26.25
C VAL A 436 -20.31 -18.33 -25.10
N LYS A 437 -20.93 -19.48 -25.43
CA LYS A 437 -21.54 -20.41 -24.49
C LYS A 437 -20.56 -21.56 -24.20
N GLY A 438 -20.22 -21.76 -22.95
CA GLY A 438 -19.29 -22.82 -22.50
C GLY A 438 -17.81 -22.45 -22.61
N PRO A 439 -16.89 -23.35 -22.24
CA PRO A 439 -15.46 -23.11 -22.18
C PRO A 439 -14.86 -23.20 -23.60
N ASN A 440 -14.84 -22.09 -24.33
CA ASN A 440 -14.17 -21.96 -25.63
C ASN A 440 -13.25 -20.72 -25.58
N ASP A 441 -11.98 -20.96 -25.27
CA ASP A 441 -10.97 -19.90 -25.13
C ASP A 441 -10.69 -19.20 -26.47
N TYR A 442 -10.81 -19.91 -27.58
CA TYR A 442 -10.57 -19.38 -28.92
C TYR A 442 -11.62 -18.34 -29.34
N GLU A 443 -12.89 -18.68 -29.22
CA GLU A 443 -13.97 -17.75 -29.54
C GLU A 443 -14.05 -16.61 -28.53
N SER A 444 -13.74 -16.88 -27.27
CA SER A 444 -13.63 -15.84 -26.24
C SER A 444 -12.53 -14.83 -26.57
N MET A 445 -11.38 -15.31 -27.07
CA MET A 445 -10.29 -14.45 -27.49
C MET A 445 -10.68 -13.60 -28.70
N ARG A 446 -11.35 -14.21 -29.68
CA ARG A 446 -11.92 -13.50 -30.85
C ARG A 446 -12.84 -12.37 -30.43
N GLU A 447 -13.76 -12.62 -29.48
CA GLU A 447 -14.71 -11.62 -28.98
C GLU A 447 -13.98 -10.42 -28.35
N ILE A 448 -13.00 -10.66 -27.45
CA ILE A 448 -12.34 -9.56 -26.75
C ILE A 448 -11.46 -8.72 -27.67
N LEU A 449 -10.73 -9.35 -28.59
CA LEU A 449 -9.90 -8.64 -29.56
C LEU A 449 -10.76 -7.83 -30.54
N SER A 450 -11.84 -8.41 -31.05
CA SER A 450 -12.78 -7.69 -31.92
C SER A 450 -13.36 -6.46 -31.21
N ARG A 451 -13.78 -6.59 -29.97
CA ARG A 451 -14.28 -5.45 -29.16
C ARG A 451 -13.21 -4.41 -28.89
N ARG A 452 -11.98 -4.84 -28.59
CA ARG A 452 -10.83 -3.93 -28.36
C ARG A 452 -10.56 -3.06 -29.57
N PHE A 453 -10.42 -3.68 -30.74
CA PHE A 453 -10.04 -2.98 -31.97
C PHE A 453 -11.20 -2.20 -32.61
N SER A 454 -12.44 -2.70 -32.53
CA SER A 454 -13.61 -1.92 -32.90
C SER A 454 -13.74 -0.62 -32.12
N HIS A 455 -13.67 -0.71 -30.77
CA HIS A 455 -13.69 0.50 -29.92
C HIS A 455 -12.51 1.42 -30.18
N GLY A 456 -11.32 0.86 -30.44
CA GLY A 456 -10.14 1.67 -30.77
C GLY A 456 -10.31 2.49 -32.05
N LEU A 457 -10.80 1.87 -33.11
CA LEU A 457 -11.08 2.54 -34.39
C LEU A 457 -12.19 3.58 -34.25
N GLU A 458 -13.25 3.28 -33.50
CA GLU A 458 -14.32 4.26 -33.22
C GLU A 458 -13.79 5.48 -32.45
N GLU A 459 -12.92 5.28 -31.46
CA GLU A 459 -12.29 6.38 -30.72
C GLU A 459 -11.38 7.22 -31.63
N VAL A 460 -10.56 6.57 -32.46
CA VAL A 460 -9.68 7.26 -33.43
C VAL A 460 -10.51 8.13 -34.38
N ASN A 461 -11.62 7.61 -34.91
CA ASN A 461 -12.50 8.37 -35.80
C ASN A 461 -13.13 9.58 -35.09
N LYS A 462 -13.65 9.38 -33.87
CA LYS A 462 -14.23 10.46 -33.06
C LYS A 462 -13.19 11.53 -32.69
N ILE A 463 -11.93 11.14 -32.42
CA ILE A 463 -10.83 12.06 -32.13
C ILE A 463 -10.50 12.89 -33.36
N LYS A 464 -10.41 12.26 -34.54
CA LYS A 464 -10.17 12.94 -35.82
C LYS A 464 -11.31 13.92 -36.16
N GLU A 465 -12.55 13.49 -36.05
CA GLU A 465 -13.72 14.33 -36.33
C GLU A 465 -13.82 15.58 -35.40
N ARG A 466 -13.42 15.43 -34.15
CA ARG A 466 -13.53 16.50 -33.12
C ARG A 466 -12.23 17.26 -32.90
N ASN A 467 -11.17 16.97 -33.64
CA ASN A 467 -9.84 17.56 -33.50
C ASN A 467 -9.30 17.53 -32.04
N LEU A 468 -9.51 16.39 -31.36
CA LEU A 468 -9.08 16.18 -29.98
C LEU A 468 -7.69 15.55 -29.92
N GLU A 469 -7.01 15.68 -28.79
CA GLU A 469 -5.72 15.00 -28.57
C GLU A 469 -5.93 13.48 -28.34
N TYR A 470 -5.06 12.65 -28.92
CA TYR A 470 -5.06 11.18 -28.74
C TYR A 470 -4.90 10.74 -27.29
N SER A 471 -4.29 11.58 -26.45
CA SER A 471 -4.15 11.34 -25.01
C SER A 471 -5.47 11.22 -24.24
N LYS A 472 -6.59 11.61 -24.86
CA LYS A 472 -7.94 11.59 -24.24
C LYS A 472 -8.73 10.31 -24.47
N GLY A 473 -8.26 9.38 -25.33
CA GLY A 473 -8.95 8.11 -25.60
C GLY A 473 -8.44 6.98 -24.70
N LYS A 474 -9.30 5.96 -24.52
CA LYS A 474 -8.98 4.77 -23.71
C LYS A 474 -8.45 3.61 -24.55
N PHE A 475 -8.83 3.54 -25.83
CA PHE A 475 -8.51 2.48 -26.75
C PHE A 475 -7.87 2.96 -28.06
N CYS A 476 -7.75 4.26 -28.27
CA CYS A 476 -7.21 4.85 -29.50
C CYS A 476 -5.69 4.66 -29.67
N ILE A 477 -4.97 4.30 -28.62
CA ILE A 477 -3.54 4.00 -28.69
C ILE A 477 -3.41 2.50 -28.94
N PHE A 478 -2.96 2.12 -30.14
CA PHE A 478 -2.71 0.72 -30.50
C PHE A 478 -1.34 0.27 -29.97
N PRO A 479 -1.18 -1.05 -29.67
CA PRO A 479 0.11 -1.60 -29.25
C PRO A 479 1.06 -1.79 -30.44
N ASP A 480 2.36 -1.79 -30.15
CA ASP A 480 3.41 -2.15 -31.11
C ASP A 480 3.58 -3.69 -31.18
N LEU A 481 3.13 -4.42 -30.16
CA LEU A 481 3.18 -5.87 -30.07
C LEU A 481 2.01 -6.40 -29.22
N ILE A 482 1.41 -7.49 -29.66
CA ILE A 482 0.43 -8.25 -28.90
C ILE A 482 1.07 -9.54 -28.40
N MET A 483 0.93 -9.83 -27.10
CA MET A 483 1.35 -11.09 -26.47
C MET A 483 0.12 -11.90 -26.03
N MET A 484 0.07 -13.15 -26.47
CA MET A 484 -0.97 -14.09 -26.07
C MET A 484 -0.43 -15.03 -25.00
N ASP A 485 -1.12 -15.17 -23.86
CA ASP A 485 -0.72 -16.17 -22.86
C ASP A 485 -1.15 -17.59 -23.28
N GLY A 486 -0.83 -17.93 -24.51
CA GLY A 486 -1.18 -19.20 -25.12
C GLY A 486 -0.39 -19.50 -26.38
N GLY A 487 -0.62 -20.71 -26.91
CA GLY A 487 0.09 -21.26 -28.05
C GLY A 487 -0.39 -20.76 -29.40
N LYS A 488 0.05 -21.46 -30.46
CA LYS A 488 -0.21 -21.15 -31.88
C LYS A 488 -1.68 -20.85 -32.22
N GLY A 489 -2.62 -21.56 -31.59
CA GLY A 489 -4.05 -21.37 -31.88
C GLY A 489 -4.55 -19.98 -31.47
N GLN A 490 -4.14 -19.44 -30.31
CA GLN A 490 -4.54 -18.11 -29.88
C GLN A 490 -3.86 -17.01 -30.73
N VAL A 491 -2.59 -17.22 -31.10
CA VAL A 491 -1.87 -16.32 -32.02
C VAL A 491 -2.58 -16.21 -33.36
N ASN A 492 -2.97 -17.34 -33.96
CA ASN A 492 -3.66 -17.36 -35.25
C ASN A 492 -5.00 -16.60 -35.20
N ILE A 493 -5.79 -16.77 -34.13
CA ILE A 493 -7.04 -16.02 -33.94
C ILE A 493 -6.78 -14.51 -33.83
N ALA A 494 -5.75 -14.12 -33.12
CA ALA A 494 -5.39 -12.70 -33.02
C ALA A 494 -5.03 -12.11 -34.39
N LEU A 495 -4.25 -12.85 -35.19
CA LEU A 495 -3.89 -12.45 -36.56
C LEU A 495 -5.11 -12.37 -37.48
N GLU A 496 -6.04 -13.33 -37.40
CA GLU A 496 -7.30 -13.29 -38.14
C GLU A 496 -8.14 -12.05 -37.81
N VAL A 497 -8.34 -11.77 -36.52
CA VAL A 497 -9.08 -10.59 -36.09
C VAL A 497 -8.42 -9.30 -36.56
N LEU A 498 -7.11 -9.16 -36.44
CA LEU A 498 -6.39 -7.97 -36.89
C LEU A 498 -6.56 -7.77 -38.41
N LYS A 499 -6.51 -8.88 -39.20
CA LYS A 499 -6.74 -8.85 -40.63
C LYS A 499 -8.14 -8.38 -40.98
N ASP A 500 -9.17 -8.82 -40.23
CA ASP A 500 -10.57 -8.41 -40.43
C ASP A 500 -10.75 -6.88 -40.22
N PHE A 501 -9.95 -6.28 -39.37
CA PHE A 501 -9.94 -4.82 -39.14
C PHE A 501 -8.95 -4.05 -40.02
N GLY A 502 -8.15 -4.72 -40.86
CA GLY A 502 -7.10 -4.08 -41.66
C GLY A 502 -5.97 -3.48 -40.83
N ILE A 503 -5.63 -4.09 -39.69
CA ILE A 503 -4.61 -3.64 -38.77
C ILE A 503 -3.40 -4.58 -38.86
N GLU A 504 -2.21 -4.01 -39.01
CA GLU A 504 -0.95 -4.73 -39.02
C GLU A 504 -0.21 -4.51 -37.70
N ILE A 505 -0.34 -5.44 -36.76
CA ILE A 505 0.38 -5.48 -35.49
C ILE A 505 0.98 -6.88 -35.33
N PRO A 506 2.29 -6.99 -35.01
CA PRO A 506 2.91 -8.27 -34.72
C PRO A 506 2.27 -8.94 -33.51
N VAL A 507 2.07 -10.27 -33.58
CA VAL A 507 1.48 -11.07 -32.51
C VAL A 507 2.40 -12.23 -32.16
N CYS A 508 2.72 -12.38 -30.89
CA CYS A 508 3.45 -13.54 -30.38
C CYS A 508 2.66 -14.27 -29.29
N GLY A 509 2.96 -15.55 -29.11
CA GLY A 509 2.41 -16.39 -28.04
C GLY A 509 3.48 -16.81 -27.05
N LEU A 510 3.10 -17.15 -25.83
CA LEU A 510 4.02 -17.62 -24.80
C LEU A 510 4.08 -19.16 -24.78
N VAL A 511 5.29 -19.71 -24.82
CA VAL A 511 5.53 -21.16 -24.75
C VAL A 511 5.88 -21.55 -23.33
N LYS A 512 5.13 -22.52 -22.79
CA LYS A 512 5.33 -23.05 -21.42
C LYS A 512 6.01 -24.42 -21.47
N ASP A 513 6.87 -24.67 -20.49
CA ASP A 513 7.43 -26.01 -20.26
C ASP A 513 6.39 -26.92 -19.57
N HIS A 514 6.71 -28.19 -19.40
CA HIS A 514 5.87 -29.18 -18.72
C HIS A 514 5.63 -28.87 -17.21
N LYS A 515 6.31 -27.86 -16.67
CA LYS A 515 6.09 -27.30 -15.32
C LYS A 515 5.36 -25.96 -15.35
N HIS A 516 4.71 -25.64 -16.46
CA HIS A 516 3.97 -24.38 -16.71
C HIS A 516 4.82 -23.10 -16.60
N ARG A 517 6.14 -23.16 -16.74
CA ARG A 517 7.03 -22.01 -16.76
C ARG A 517 7.34 -21.60 -18.19
N THR A 518 7.37 -20.31 -18.44
CA THR A 518 7.72 -19.78 -19.77
C THR A 518 9.14 -20.21 -20.15
N ARG A 519 9.31 -20.72 -21.37
CA ARG A 519 10.59 -21.11 -21.95
C ARG A 519 10.95 -20.38 -23.24
N GLY A 520 9.96 -19.73 -23.86
CA GLY A 520 10.14 -19.08 -25.15
C GLY A 520 8.85 -18.42 -25.64
N ILE A 521 8.89 -18.00 -26.87
CA ILE A 521 7.78 -17.37 -27.58
C ILE A 521 7.50 -18.09 -28.89
N ILE A 522 6.25 -18.00 -29.36
CA ILE A 522 5.86 -18.40 -30.70
C ILE A 522 5.68 -17.14 -31.53
N PHE A 523 6.36 -17.04 -32.64
CA PHE A 523 6.20 -15.97 -33.60
C PHE A 523 6.29 -16.51 -35.02
N ASN A 524 5.43 -16.05 -35.92
CA ASN A 524 5.34 -16.56 -37.32
C ASN A 524 5.27 -18.10 -37.41
N ASN A 525 4.51 -18.72 -36.48
CA ASN A 525 4.38 -20.18 -36.35
C ASN A 525 5.68 -20.94 -35.95
N GLU A 526 6.75 -20.27 -35.64
CA GLU A 526 7.99 -20.84 -35.13
C GLU A 526 8.13 -20.65 -33.63
N GLU A 527 8.71 -21.65 -32.96
CA GLU A 527 9.04 -21.55 -31.52
C GLU A 527 10.47 -21.05 -31.37
N ILE A 528 10.61 -19.91 -30.68
CA ILE A 528 11.88 -19.28 -30.38
C ILE A 528 12.19 -19.47 -28.90
N LEU A 529 13.24 -20.22 -28.58
CA LEU A 529 13.69 -20.44 -27.23
C LEU A 529 14.45 -19.20 -26.71
N ILE A 530 14.13 -18.78 -25.50
CA ILE A 530 14.78 -17.62 -24.89
C ILE A 530 15.75 -18.07 -23.80
N ARG A 531 16.91 -17.44 -23.76
CA ARG A 531 17.94 -17.75 -22.76
C ARG A 531 17.42 -17.45 -21.36
N ARG A 532 17.51 -18.45 -20.47
CA ARG A 532 17.14 -18.26 -19.05
C ARG A 532 18.03 -17.21 -18.41
N GLY A 533 17.41 -16.30 -17.66
CA GLY A 533 18.10 -15.22 -16.96
C GLY A 533 18.47 -14.02 -17.85
N SER A 534 18.07 -14.00 -19.14
CA SER A 534 18.18 -12.79 -19.97
C SER A 534 17.21 -11.69 -19.56
N GLY A 535 17.48 -10.46 -19.97
CA GLY A 535 16.58 -9.32 -19.77
C GLY A 535 15.20 -9.58 -20.41
N LEU A 536 15.20 -10.16 -21.61
CA LEU A 536 13.99 -10.56 -22.33
C LEU A 536 13.17 -11.61 -21.56
N MET A 537 13.80 -12.68 -21.04
CA MET A 537 13.07 -13.68 -20.25
C MET A 537 12.41 -13.06 -19.03
N ASN A 538 13.11 -12.14 -18.35
CA ASN A 538 12.57 -11.44 -17.19
C ASN A 538 11.38 -10.53 -17.57
N LEU A 539 11.44 -9.83 -18.71
CA LEU A 539 10.34 -9.01 -19.22
C LEU A 539 9.11 -9.87 -19.52
N ILE A 540 9.27 -10.96 -20.27
CA ILE A 540 8.17 -11.86 -20.62
C ILE A 540 7.54 -12.49 -19.40
N THR A 541 8.35 -12.93 -18.43
CA THR A 541 7.85 -13.50 -17.18
C THR A 541 7.04 -12.45 -16.39
N ARG A 542 7.50 -11.19 -16.31
CA ARG A 542 6.74 -10.12 -15.67
C ARG A 542 5.41 -9.85 -16.37
N VAL A 543 5.39 -9.85 -17.70
CA VAL A 543 4.15 -9.67 -18.49
C VAL A 543 3.17 -10.81 -18.20
N GLN A 544 3.65 -12.06 -18.21
CA GLN A 544 2.83 -13.24 -17.92
C GLN A 544 2.27 -13.23 -16.50
N ASP A 545 3.13 -13.02 -15.50
CA ASP A 545 2.73 -12.98 -14.10
C ASP A 545 1.67 -11.90 -13.87
N GLU A 546 1.80 -10.76 -14.54
CA GLU A 546 0.88 -9.64 -14.39
C GLU A 546 -0.49 -9.90 -15.03
N VAL A 547 -0.53 -10.55 -16.20
CA VAL A 547 -1.77 -11.00 -16.84
C VAL A 547 -2.51 -11.97 -15.92
N HIS A 548 -1.84 -12.98 -15.41
CA HIS A 548 -2.41 -13.95 -14.48
C HIS A 548 -2.87 -13.29 -13.16
N ARG A 549 -2.03 -12.42 -12.56
CA ARG A 549 -2.37 -11.68 -11.34
C ARG A 549 -3.67 -10.88 -11.53
N TYR A 550 -3.79 -10.18 -12.66
CA TYR A 550 -4.94 -9.35 -12.96
C TYR A 550 -6.21 -10.17 -13.17
N ALA A 551 -6.11 -11.32 -13.83
CA ALA A 551 -7.18 -12.28 -14.01
C ALA A 551 -7.66 -12.86 -12.65
N ILE A 552 -6.75 -13.37 -11.82
CA ILE A 552 -7.07 -13.96 -10.51
C ILE A 552 -7.74 -12.92 -9.58
N THR A 553 -7.27 -11.68 -9.58
CA THR A 553 -7.83 -10.60 -8.75
C THR A 553 -9.31 -10.35 -9.10
N TYR A 554 -9.66 -10.42 -10.37
CA TYR A 554 -11.04 -10.26 -10.80
C TYR A 554 -11.92 -11.44 -10.40
N HIS A 555 -11.42 -12.67 -10.53
CA HIS A 555 -12.13 -13.86 -10.08
C HIS A 555 -12.49 -13.80 -8.59
N ARG A 556 -11.55 -13.36 -7.75
CA ARG A 556 -11.81 -13.16 -6.31
C ARG A 556 -12.91 -12.12 -6.10
N SER A 557 -12.86 -10.99 -6.79
CA SER A 557 -13.87 -9.94 -6.64
C SER A 557 -15.27 -10.36 -7.12
N LEU A 558 -15.36 -11.22 -8.15
CA LEU A 558 -16.63 -11.79 -8.60
C LEU A 558 -17.17 -12.84 -7.63
N ARG A 559 -16.29 -13.69 -7.08
CA ARG A 559 -16.66 -14.67 -6.05
C ARG A 559 -17.17 -13.97 -4.80
N ASP A 560 -16.45 -12.96 -4.32
CA ASP A 560 -16.86 -12.16 -3.17
C ASP A 560 -18.21 -11.49 -3.41
N LYS A 561 -18.44 -10.91 -4.59
CA LYS A 561 -19.74 -10.34 -4.97
C LYS A 561 -20.85 -11.41 -5.03
N ARG A 562 -20.59 -12.60 -5.55
CA ARG A 562 -21.57 -13.70 -5.59
C ARG A 562 -21.86 -14.26 -4.22
N THR A 563 -20.82 -14.47 -3.40
CA THR A 563 -20.99 -14.93 -2.02
C THR A 563 -21.79 -13.90 -1.21
N LEU A 564 -21.52 -12.61 -1.39
CA LEU A 564 -22.28 -11.50 -0.82
C LEU A 564 -23.73 -11.46 -1.34
N HIS A 565 -23.96 -11.81 -2.62
CA HIS A 565 -25.29 -11.82 -3.21
C HIS A 565 -26.15 -12.96 -2.67
N SER A 566 -25.59 -14.18 -2.50
CA SER A 566 -26.38 -15.34 -2.14
C SER A 566 -26.89 -15.33 -0.70
N ILE A 567 -26.06 -14.94 0.28
CA ILE A 567 -26.43 -15.00 1.72
C ILE A 567 -27.51 -13.99 2.10
N LEU A 568 -27.46 -12.76 1.54
CA LEU A 568 -28.46 -11.72 1.85
C LEU A 568 -29.73 -11.84 0.98
N GLU A 569 -29.70 -12.59 -0.12
CA GLU A 569 -30.88 -12.87 -0.95
C GLU A 569 -31.79 -13.92 -0.34
N ASP A 570 -31.23 -14.85 0.41
CA ASP A 570 -31.96 -15.91 1.09
C ASP A 570 -32.72 -15.41 2.34
N ILE A 571 -32.46 -14.15 2.76
CA ILE A 571 -33.15 -13.56 3.91
C ILE A 571 -34.49 -12.96 3.47
N PRO A 572 -35.61 -13.46 3.99
CA PRO A 572 -36.93 -12.90 3.67
C PRO A 572 -37.01 -11.40 3.96
N ARG A 573 -37.63 -10.65 3.06
CA ARG A 573 -37.83 -9.19 3.16
C ARG A 573 -36.58 -8.32 2.97
N ILE A 574 -35.41 -8.88 2.68
CA ILE A 574 -34.20 -8.12 2.34
C ILE A 574 -34.07 -8.03 0.81
N GLY A 575 -34.83 -7.12 0.19
CA GLY A 575 -34.72 -6.82 -1.24
C GLY A 575 -33.45 -6.00 -1.57
N GLU A 576 -33.20 -5.81 -2.88
CA GLU A 576 -31.98 -5.18 -3.42
C GLU A 576 -31.62 -3.83 -2.76
N LYS A 577 -32.62 -2.97 -2.51
CA LYS A 577 -32.40 -1.65 -1.90
C LYS A 577 -31.97 -1.74 -0.43
N ARG A 578 -32.59 -2.62 0.36
CA ARG A 578 -32.26 -2.86 1.77
C ARG A 578 -30.87 -3.48 1.91
N ARG A 579 -30.55 -4.45 1.08
CA ARG A 579 -29.24 -5.10 0.98
C ARG A 579 -28.13 -4.09 0.68
N ARG A 580 -28.34 -3.21 -0.31
CA ARG A 580 -27.40 -2.16 -0.65
C ARG A 580 -27.12 -1.23 0.53
N ASN A 581 -28.15 -0.83 1.26
CA ASN A 581 -28.03 0.04 2.42
C ASN A 581 -27.29 -0.65 3.59
N LEU A 582 -27.57 -1.92 3.86
CA LEU A 582 -26.83 -2.73 4.86
C LEU A 582 -25.36 -2.84 4.51
N LEU A 583 -25.03 -3.18 3.27
CA LEU A 583 -23.64 -3.30 2.82
C LEU A 583 -22.91 -1.93 2.81
N MET A 584 -23.61 -0.84 2.48
CA MET A 584 -23.03 0.51 2.55
C MET A 584 -22.70 0.91 4.01
N LYS A 585 -23.56 0.56 4.97
CA LYS A 585 -23.38 0.94 6.38
C LYS A 585 -22.34 0.06 7.08
N PHE A 586 -22.39 -1.25 6.89
CA PHE A 586 -21.57 -2.21 7.64
C PHE A 586 -20.31 -2.70 6.89
N GLY A 587 -20.21 -2.46 5.59
CA GLY A 587 -19.06 -2.79 4.76
C GLY A 587 -18.84 -4.28 4.45
N SER A 588 -19.31 -5.19 5.32
CA SER A 588 -19.19 -6.65 5.15
C SER A 588 -20.33 -7.42 5.80
N ILE A 589 -20.59 -8.65 5.31
CA ILE A 589 -21.59 -9.56 5.94
C ILE A 589 -21.20 -9.93 7.37
N ASP A 590 -19.93 -10.13 7.64
CA ASP A 590 -19.46 -10.46 8.99
C ASP A 590 -19.74 -9.33 9.99
N ASN A 591 -19.69 -8.09 9.54
CA ASN A 591 -20.08 -6.94 10.36
C ASN A 591 -21.61 -6.86 10.53
N ILE A 592 -22.39 -7.17 9.48
CA ILE A 592 -23.86 -7.24 9.58
C ILE A 592 -24.26 -8.32 10.58
N LYS A 593 -23.63 -9.49 10.55
CA LYS A 593 -23.89 -10.59 11.53
C LYS A 593 -23.55 -10.23 12.98
N LYS A 594 -22.65 -9.29 13.19
CA LYS A 594 -22.22 -8.82 14.52
C LYS A 594 -22.98 -7.59 14.99
N ALA A 595 -23.74 -6.97 14.10
CA ALA A 595 -24.46 -5.75 14.39
C ALA A 595 -25.60 -6.01 15.39
N SER A 596 -25.80 -5.08 16.32
CA SER A 596 -26.93 -5.11 17.25
C SER A 596 -28.25 -4.81 16.53
N MET A 597 -29.37 -5.18 17.14
CA MET A 597 -30.72 -4.88 16.62
C MET A 597 -30.90 -3.36 16.41
N GLU A 598 -30.38 -2.54 17.30
CA GLU A 598 -30.46 -1.08 17.24
C GLU A 598 -29.68 -0.53 16.02
N GLU A 599 -28.49 -1.05 15.78
CA GLU A 599 -27.66 -0.66 14.63
C GLU A 599 -28.31 -1.08 13.30
N LEU A 600 -28.97 -2.23 13.24
CA LEU A 600 -29.70 -2.67 12.05
C LEU A 600 -30.91 -1.76 11.78
N LEU A 601 -31.68 -1.41 12.80
CA LEU A 601 -32.84 -0.51 12.67
C LEU A 601 -32.49 0.91 12.26
N ASP A 602 -31.29 1.38 12.63
CA ASP A 602 -30.75 2.70 12.21
C ASP A 602 -30.27 2.72 10.75
N THR A 603 -30.47 1.62 9.99
CA THR A 603 -30.13 1.55 8.58
C THR A 603 -31.33 1.99 7.72
N PRO A 604 -31.16 2.95 6.79
CA PRO A 604 -32.25 3.44 5.97
C PRO A 604 -33.00 2.31 5.25
N GLY A 605 -34.32 2.21 5.47
CA GLY A 605 -35.19 1.22 4.84
C GLY A 605 -35.24 -0.15 5.52
N ILE A 606 -34.57 -0.34 6.65
CA ILE A 606 -34.71 -1.51 7.49
C ILE A 606 -35.78 -1.25 8.55
N ASP A 607 -36.83 -2.03 8.52
CA ASP A 607 -37.87 -2.04 9.55
C ASP A 607 -37.63 -3.20 10.56
N LYS A 608 -38.35 -3.17 11.67
CA LYS A 608 -38.20 -4.17 12.75
C LYS A 608 -38.30 -5.62 12.23
N ARG A 609 -39.24 -5.85 11.30
CA ARG A 609 -39.49 -7.20 10.74
C ARG A 609 -38.37 -7.64 9.76
N ALA A 610 -37.65 -6.69 9.13
CA ALA A 610 -36.51 -6.98 8.27
C ALA A 610 -35.22 -7.16 9.11
N ALA A 611 -35.10 -6.49 10.24
CA ALA A 611 -33.99 -6.65 11.16
C ALA A 611 -34.05 -7.98 11.97
N GLU A 612 -35.26 -8.49 12.23
CA GLU A 612 -35.51 -9.77 12.92
C GLU A 612 -35.32 -10.99 11.97
N SER A 613 -35.33 -10.80 10.65
CA SER A 613 -35.18 -11.90 9.67
C SER A 613 -33.72 -12.23 9.44
#